data_4a1045da9806ae212a3594923bc242e9
#
_entry.id   4a1045da9806ae212a3594923bc242e9
#
_cell.length_a   1.000
_cell.length_b   1.000
_cell.length_c   1.000
_cell.angle_alpha   90.00
_cell.angle_beta   90.00
_cell.angle_gamma   90.00
#
_symmetry.space_group_name_H-M   'P 1'
#
loop_
_entity.id
_entity.type
_entity.pdbx_description
1 polymer ?
#
loop_
_entity_poly.entity_id
_entity_poly.type
_entity_poly.pdbx_seq_one_letter_code
_entity_poly.pdbx_strand_id
1 'polypeptide(L)'
;MTYSIKGDIHTHTLFSRHAYSTLTENVAAARERGLEVLGSADHFSSMISPTVHIRDYQFFINQSVWPRMWDGVMVLRGAETDILTLDGGLFGQDIVCPENIVGRVLKGEQTLFERTTKNLDYLVASIHYDEFAKDATLAQATQMYLNVLDNPKVFVLGHTGRSGVPYDIDEVVLAAKEKHKLIEINEHSFAGGPHGSCVDTCRKIAERCAELGCGITVSTDAHISLDIGVFSRTISLLEEIHFPEELIMNRDRKTLVGEMAAAGVCDLTSYLEE
;
A
#
# COMPACT_ATOMS: atom_id res chain seq x y z
N MET A 1 -6.94 -25.89 3.48
CA MET A 1 -6.92 -25.39 2.09
C MET A 1 -5.82 -24.36 2.02
N THR A 2 -4.94 -24.40 1.04
CA THR A 2 -3.90 -23.37 0.92
C THR A 2 -4.45 -22.28 0.01
N TYR A 3 -4.56 -21.06 0.51
CA TYR A 3 -5.00 -19.90 -0.28
C TYR A 3 -4.09 -19.65 -1.48
N SER A 4 -4.68 -19.26 -2.61
CA SER A 4 -3.92 -18.75 -3.76
C SER A 4 -3.71 -17.25 -3.57
N ILE A 5 -2.44 -16.80 -3.51
CA ILE A 5 -2.07 -15.39 -3.48
C ILE A 5 -1.07 -15.18 -4.61
N LYS A 6 -1.50 -14.47 -5.65
CA LYS A 6 -0.74 -14.26 -6.89
C LYS A 6 -0.29 -12.81 -7.09
N GLY A 7 -0.58 -11.94 -6.14
CA GLY A 7 -0.09 -10.57 -6.14
C GLY A 7 0.61 -10.22 -4.83
N ASP A 8 1.70 -9.48 -4.91
CA ASP A 8 2.33 -8.81 -3.78
C ASP A 8 2.47 -7.34 -4.13
N ILE A 9 1.58 -6.52 -3.57
CA ILE A 9 1.44 -5.12 -3.99
C ILE A 9 1.99 -4.11 -2.99
N HIS A 10 2.74 -4.59 -1.98
CA HIS A 10 3.47 -3.75 -1.06
C HIS A 10 4.89 -4.29 -0.90
N THR A 11 5.79 -3.81 -1.76
CA THR A 11 7.20 -4.18 -1.77
C THR A 11 8.07 -2.97 -2.05
N HIS A 12 9.31 -3.01 -1.55
CA HIS A 12 10.26 -1.90 -1.59
C HIS A 12 11.48 -2.23 -2.42
N THR A 13 12.12 -1.19 -2.95
CA THR A 13 13.40 -1.26 -3.64
C THR A 13 14.48 -0.45 -2.89
N LEU A 14 15.70 -0.46 -3.41
CA LEU A 14 16.81 0.39 -2.92
C LEU A 14 16.41 1.86 -2.77
N PHE A 15 15.36 2.31 -3.46
CA PHE A 15 14.90 3.68 -3.36
C PHE A 15 14.36 4.03 -1.97
N SER A 16 13.78 3.08 -1.27
CA SER A 16 13.34 3.22 0.13
C SER A 16 14.48 3.37 1.15
N ARG A 17 15.74 3.39 0.71
CA ARG A 17 16.97 3.62 1.49
C ARG A 17 17.36 2.49 2.45
N HIS A 18 16.41 1.83 3.10
CA HIS A 18 16.63 0.70 3.99
C HIS A 18 16.13 -0.64 3.40
N ALA A 19 15.78 -0.65 2.11
CA ALA A 19 15.57 -1.87 1.34
C ALA A 19 16.80 -2.21 0.48
N TYR A 20 16.95 -3.48 0.09
CA TYR A 20 18.22 -4.02 -0.39
C TYR A 20 18.16 -4.61 -1.80
N SER A 21 17.04 -4.52 -2.49
CA SER A 21 16.88 -5.09 -3.84
C SER A 21 16.48 -4.05 -4.87
N THR A 22 16.93 -4.28 -6.09
CA THR A 22 16.46 -3.53 -7.26
C THR A 22 15.09 -4.02 -7.71
N LEU A 23 14.37 -3.21 -8.50
CA LEU A 23 13.11 -3.65 -9.10
C LEU A 23 13.28 -4.91 -9.96
N THR A 24 14.40 -5.04 -10.67
CA THR A 24 14.69 -6.22 -11.49
C THR A 24 14.81 -7.50 -10.64
N GLU A 25 15.48 -7.43 -9.49
CA GLU A 25 15.57 -8.55 -8.55
C GLU A 25 14.19 -8.88 -7.97
N ASN A 26 13.39 -7.86 -7.65
CA ASN A 26 12.03 -8.06 -7.14
C ASN A 26 11.12 -8.75 -8.18
N VAL A 27 11.17 -8.34 -9.45
CA VAL A 27 10.43 -8.99 -10.54
C VAL A 27 10.89 -10.44 -10.74
N ALA A 28 12.19 -10.68 -10.69
CA ALA A 28 12.72 -12.04 -10.80
C ALA A 28 12.22 -12.94 -9.67
N ALA A 29 12.24 -12.45 -8.43
CA ALA A 29 11.72 -13.18 -7.26
C ALA A 29 10.21 -13.43 -7.37
N ALA A 30 9.44 -12.44 -7.79
CA ALA A 30 8.00 -12.57 -8.03
C ALA A 30 7.69 -13.67 -9.05
N ARG A 31 8.41 -13.68 -10.19
CA ARG A 31 8.29 -14.71 -11.22
C ARG A 31 8.63 -16.10 -10.68
N GLU A 32 9.74 -16.24 -9.96
CA GLU A 32 10.18 -17.53 -9.40
C GLU A 32 9.17 -18.12 -8.41
N ARG A 33 8.45 -17.25 -7.70
CA ARG A 33 7.38 -17.65 -6.78
C ARG A 33 6.01 -17.81 -7.44
N GLY A 34 5.92 -17.59 -8.77
CA GLY A 34 4.69 -17.73 -9.55
C GLY A 34 3.66 -16.64 -9.23
N LEU A 35 4.11 -15.45 -8.83
CA LEU A 35 3.25 -14.28 -8.73
C LEU A 35 2.89 -13.76 -10.13
N GLU A 36 1.68 -13.27 -10.28
CA GLU A 36 1.16 -12.65 -11.50
C GLU A 36 1.26 -11.12 -11.46
N VAL A 37 1.33 -10.55 -10.24
CA VAL A 37 1.36 -9.10 -10.00
C VAL A 37 2.40 -8.78 -8.94
N LEU A 38 3.21 -7.74 -9.21
CA LEU A 38 4.13 -7.13 -8.25
C LEU A 38 3.87 -5.62 -8.18
N GLY A 39 3.68 -5.08 -7.00
CA GLY A 39 3.59 -3.64 -6.77
C GLY A 39 4.89 -3.09 -6.17
N SER A 40 5.55 -2.15 -6.86
CA SER A 40 6.62 -1.36 -6.26
C SER A 40 5.99 -0.20 -5.52
N ALA A 41 6.01 -0.25 -4.19
CA ALA A 41 5.38 0.72 -3.29
C ALA A 41 6.40 1.37 -2.36
N ASP A 42 7.52 1.84 -2.92
CA ASP A 42 8.56 2.50 -2.16
C ASP A 42 8.02 3.65 -1.31
N HIS A 43 8.70 3.97 -0.20
CA HIS A 43 8.29 5.02 0.71
C HIS A 43 8.24 6.39 0.04
N PHE A 44 7.06 6.96 -0.07
CA PHE A 44 6.81 8.37 -0.35
C PHE A 44 6.63 9.10 0.98
N SER A 45 7.74 9.38 1.63
CA SER A 45 7.85 9.78 3.03
C SER A 45 9.06 10.69 3.24
N SER A 46 9.06 11.44 4.34
CA SER A 46 10.25 12.18 4.80
C SER A 46 11.40 11.26 5.20
N MET A 47 11.17 9.97 5.38
CA MET A 47 12.21 8.98 5.71
C MET A 47 13.29 8.87 4.63
N ILE A 48 12.96 9.10 3.36
CA ILE A 48 13.94 8.93 2.26
C ILE A 48 14.87 10.13 2.08
N SER A 49 14.50 11.32 2.53
CA SER A 49 15.34 12.51 2.44
C SER A 49 14.96 13.55 3.47
N PRO A 50 15.94 14.11 4.22
CA PRO A 50 15.68 15.18 5.18
C PRO A 50 15.38 16.53 4.51
N THR A 51 15.69 16.70 3.23
CA THR A 51 15.53 17.97 2.49
C THR A 51 14.18 18.13 1.84
N VAL A 52 13.41 17.05 1.71
CA VAL A 52 12.06 17.03 1.12
C VAL A 52 11.95 17.87 -0.17
N HIS A 53 12.85 17.60 -1.13
CA HIS A 53 12.87 18.30 -2.41
C HIS A 53 12.39 17.39 -3.54
N ILE A 54 11.72 17.95 -4.58
CA ILE A 54 11.19 17.16 -5.72
C ILE A 54 12.23 16.24 -6.36
N ARG A 55 13.51 16.58 -6.35
CA ARG A 55 14.60 15.77 -6.90
C ARG A 55 14.86 14.51 -6.09
N ASP A 56 14.53 14.49 -4.81
CA ASP A 56 14.66 13.32 -3.95
C ASP A 56 13.56 12.28 -4.27
N TYR A 57 12.45 12.74 -4.87
CA TYR A 57 11.27 11.92 -5.21
C TYR A 57 11.11 11.67 -6.72
N GLN A 58 12.14 12.00 -7.53
CA GLN A 58 12.06 11.85 -8.99
C GLN A 58 11.84 10.39 -9.45
N PHE A 59 12.19 9.40 -8.64
CA PHE A 59 11.94 8.00 -8.87
C PHE A 59 10.46 7.72 -9.18
N PHE A 60 9.55 8.29 -8.40
CA PHE A 60 8.12 8.11 -8.59
C PHE A 60 7.61 8.77 -9.89
N ILE A 61 8.21 9.91 -10.26
CA ILE A 61 7.81 10.64 -11.47
C ILE A 61 8.13 9.85 -12.74
N ASN A 62 9.18 9.03 -12.72
CA ASN A 62 9.69 8.31 -13.88
C ASN A 62 9.32 6.81 -13.94
N GLN A 63 8.43 6.34 -13.09
CA GLN A 63 8.03 4.92 -13.06
C GLN A 63 7.39 4.44 -14.38
N SER A 64 6.92 5.37 -15.22
CA SER A 64 6.36 5.04 -16.54
C SER A 64 7.39 4.45 -17.53
N VAL A 65 8.68 4.49 -17.22
CA VAL A 65 9.73 3.86 -18.03
C VAL A 65 9.68 2.34 -17.96
N TRP A 66 9.10 1.76 -16.92
CA TRP A 66 8.99 0.32 -16.76
C TRP A 66 7.94 -0.28 -17.71
N PRO A 67 8.21 -1.43 -18.31
CA PRO A 67 7.17 -2.17 -19.00
C PRO A 67 6.07 -2.58 -18.01
N ARG A 68 4.80 -2.55 -18.43
CA ARG A 68 3.68 -2.97 -17.60
C ARG A 68 3.74 -4.49 -17.32
N MET A 69 4.04 -5.25 -18.37
CA MET A 69 4.31 -6.68 -18.27
C MET A 69 5.82 -6.90 -18.35
N TRP A 70 6.38 -7.49 -17.31
CA TRP A 70 7.82 -7.75 -17.20
C TRP A 70 8.05 -9.22 -16.85
N ASP A 71 8.59 -10.00 -17.78
CA ASP A 71 8.82 -11.44 -17.66
C ASP A 71 7.58 -12.24 -17.17
N GLY A 72 6.39 -11.85 -17.65
CA GLY A 72 5.12 -12.49 -17.30
C GLY A 72 4.46 -11.96 -16.03
N VAL A 73 5.13 -11.06 -15.27
CA VAL A 73 4.60 -10.40 -14.09
C VAL A 73 4.08 -9.02 -14.46
N MET A 74 2.85 -8.69 -14.05
CA MET A 74 2.34 -7.32 -14.15
C MET A 74 2.97 -6.46 -13.05
N VAL A 75 3.67 -5.38 -13.44
CA VAL A 75 4.32 -4.47 -12.49
C VAL A 75 3.46 -3.23 -12.29
N LEU A 76 2.95 -3.04 -11.08
CA LEU A 76 2.17 -1.87 -10.67
C LEU A 76 3.10 -0.77 -10.16
N ARG A 77 2.71 0.47 -10.47
CA ARG A 77 3.40 1.69 -10.07
C ARG A 77 2.74 2.25 -8.83
N GLY A 78 3.28 1.95 -7.67
CA GLY A 78 2.75 2.37 -6.40
C GLY A 78 3.70 3.28 -5.62
N ALA A 79 3.21 3.74 -4.50
CA ALA A 79 4.00 4.31 -3.42
C ALA A 79 3.32 4.05 -2.08
N GLU A 80 4.12 3.86 -1.04
CA GLU A 80 3.64 3.88 0.33
C GLU A 80 3.81 5.29 0.89
N THR A 81 2.69 5.93 1.24
CA THR A 81 2.66 7.31 1.74
C THR A 81 2.28 7.39 3.21
N ASP A 82 2.92 8.30 3.96
CA ASP A 82 2.61 8.51 5.36
C ASP A 82 1.30 9.28 5.53
N ILE A 83 0.47 8.83 6.48
CA ILE A 83 -0.60 9.59 7.09
C ILE A 83 0.04 10.42 8.20
N LEU A 84 -0.09 11.75 8.16
CA LEU A 84 0.66 12.65 9.03
C LEU A 84 -0.21 13.45 10.01
N THR A 85 -1.52 13.50 9.78
CA THR A 85 -2.41 14.37 10.57
C THR A 85 -3.75 13.68 10.87
N LEU A 86 -4.43 14.12 11.93
CA LEU A 86 -5.73 13.56 12.33
C LEU A 86 -6.88 13.89 11.37
N ASP A 87 -6.70 14.80 10.44
CA ASP A 87 -7.65 15.04 9.36
C ASP A 87 -7.38 14.18 8.13
N GLY A 88 -6.40 13.25 8.21
CA GLY A 88 -6.07 12.32 7.14
C GLY A 88 -5.12 12.89 6.09
N GLY A 89 -4.40 13.95 6.41
CA GLY A 89 -3.40 14.56 5.53
C GLY A 89 -2.26 13.60 5.22
N LEU A 90 -1.95 13.45 3.93
CA LEU A 90 -0.88 12.58 3.43
C LEU A 90 0.39 13.38 3.15
N PHE A 91 1.53 12.70 3.27
CA PHE A 91 2.83 13.32 3.03
C PHE A 91 2.87 14.05 1.69
N GLY A 92 3.41 15.28 1.71
CA GLY A 92 3.62 16.10 0.53
C GLY A 92 2.42 16.90 0.04
N GLN A 93 1.23 16.78 0.66
CA GLN A 93 0.04 17.56 0.27
C GLN A 93 0.18 19.04 0.60
N ASP A 94 0.92 19.38 1.65
CA ASP A 94 1.20 20.74 2.12
C ASP A 94 2.53 21.32 1.61
N ILE A 95 3.32 20.52 0.85
CA ILE A 95 4.64 20.89 0.38
C ILE A 95 4.57 21.41 -1.06
N VAL A 96 4.71 22.72 -1.25
CA VAL A 96 4.71 23.34 -2.58
C VAL A 96 6.04 23.10 -3.29
N CYS A 97 5.97 22.67 -4.55
CA CYS A 97 7.13 22.51 -5.42
C CYS A 97 7.31 23.75 -6.32
N PRO A 98 8.31 24.60 -6.07
CA PRO A 98 8.53 25.79 -6.89
C PRO A 98 9.15 25.48 -8.25
N GLU A 99 9.83 24.34 -8.38
CA GLU A 99 10.54 23.93 -9.59
C GLU A 99 10.36 22.44 -9.90
N ASN A 100 10.67 22.06 -11.13
CA ASN A 100 10.72 20.66 -11.54
C ASN A 100 12.11 20.03 -11.25
N ILE A 101 12.28 18.75 -11.60
CA ILE A 101 13.52 17.98 -11.35
C ILE A 101 14.79 18.58 -12.04
N VAL A 102 14.64 19.40 -13.07
CA VAL A 102 15.76 20.06 -13.76
C VAL A 102 15.92 21.54 -13.35
N GLY A 103 15.24 22.00 -12.29
CA GLY A 103 15.37 23.36 -11.76
C GLY A 103 14.58 24.42 -12.54
N ARG A 104 13.65 24.02 -13.43
CA ARG A 104 12.79 24.99 -14.14
C ARG A 104 11.62 25.36 -13.24
N VAL A 105 11.43 26.66 -13.02
CA VAL A 105 10.30 27.20 -12.28
C VAL A 105 8.98 26.74 -12.90
N LEU A 106 8.07 26.27 -12.06
CA LEU A 106 6.75 25.80 -12.46
C LEU A 106 5.80 27.00 -12.68
N LYS A 107 4.89 26.85 -13.64
CA LYS A 107 3.76 27.75 -13.81
C LYS A 107 2.61 27.25 -12.93
N GLY A 108 2.29 28.00 -11.90
CA GLY A 108 1.26 27.63 -10.91
C GLY A 108 1.80 26.84 -9.73
N GLU A 109 1.03 26.79 -8.67
CA GLU A 109 1.34 26.04 -7.47
C GLU A 109 0.96 24.58 -7.68
N GLN A 110 1.91 23.68 -7.43
CA GLN A 110 1.69 22.23 -7.42
C GLN A 110 2.39 21.67 -6.18
N THR A 111 1.72 20.76 -5.49
CA THR A 111 2.31 20.12 -4.31
C THR A 111 3.25 18.99 -4.71
N LEU A 112 4.09 18.59 -3.77
CA LEU A 112 4.94 17.40 -3.92
C LEU A 112 4.08 16.16 -4.15
N PHE A 113 2.97 16.04 -3.41
CA PHE A 113 2.02 14.95 -3.56
C PHE A 113 1.45 14.88 -4.99
N GLU A 114 0.90 15.97 -5.51
CA GLU A 114 0.32 16.02 -6.86
C GLU A 114 1.35 15.62 -7.93
N ARG A 115 2.57 16.16 -7.81
CA ARG A 115 3.62 15.89 -8.80
C ARG A 115 4.12 14.47 -8.77
N THR A 116 4.26 13.91 -7.57
CA THR A 116 4.82 12.58 -7.35
C THR A 116 3.81 11.50 -7.71
N THR A 117 2.54 11.69 -7.30
CA THR A 117 1.51 10.64 -7.43
C THR A 117 0.79 10.66 -8.77
N LYS A 118 1.00 11.68 -9.61
CA LYS A 118 0.26 11.88 -10.88
C LYS A 118 0.21 10.63 -11.76
N ASN A 119 1.33 9.93 -11.90
CA ASN A 119 1.48 8.79 -12.80
C ASN A 119 1.49 7.44 -12.08
N LEU A 120 1.21 7.44 -10.78
CA LEU A 120 1.08 6.21 -10.01
C LEU A 120 -0.30 5.59 -10.22
N ASP A 121 -0.34 4.27 -10.18
CA ASP A 121 -1.56 3.48 -10.30
C ASP A 121 -2.35 3.53 -8.98
N TYR A 122 -1.65 3.49 -7.83
CA TYR A 122 -2.25 3.46 -6.51
C TYR A 122 -1.29 3.95 -5.42
N LEU A 123 -1.86 4.18 -4.23
CA LEU A 123 -1.12 4.42 -3.00
C LEU A 123 -1.51 3.40 -1.92
N VAL A 124 -0.52 2.98 -1.16
CA VAL A 124 -0.68 2.38 0.17
C VAL A 124 -0.55 3.53 1.18
N ALA A 125 -1.53 3.73 2.04
CA ALA A 125 -1.48 4.77 3.06
C ALA A 125 -1.24 4.15 4.44
N SER A 126 -0.14 4.55 5.08
CA SER A 126 0.38 3.91 6.29
C SER A 126 0.70 4.93 7.39
N ILE A 127 0.78 4.47 8.63
CA ILE A 127 1.29 5.24 9.75
C ILE A 127 2.62 4.60 10.20
N HIS A 128 3.73 5.32 10.04
CA HIS A 128 5.05 4.91 10.53
C HIS A 128 5.45 5.64 11.80
N TYR A 129 4.85 6.79 12.06
CA TYR A 129 5.09 7.62 13.24
C TYR A 129 3.75 8.10 13.80
N ASP A 130 3.38 7.60 14.98
CA ASP A 130 2.05 7.75 15.58
C ASP A 130 1.94 8.89 16.60
N GLU A 131 3.02 9.64 16.86
CA GLU A 131 3.03 10.72 17.88
C GLU A 131 1.95 11.78 17.64
N PHE A 132 1.60 12.07 16.37
CA PHE A 132 0.54 13.01 16.01
C PHE A 132 -0.85 12.54 16.48
N ALA A 133 -1.03 11.24 16.72
CA ALA A 133 -2.29 10.61 17.11
C ALA A 133 -2.31 10.10 18.56
N LYS A 134 -1.24 10.31 19.33
CA LYS A 134 -1.11 9.75 20.70
C LYS A 134 -2.23 10.14 21.67
N ASP A 135 -2.77 11.35 21.51
CA ASP A 135 -3.85 11.89 22.33
C ASP A 135 -5.21 11.85 21.61
N ALA A 136 -5.27 11.18 20.44
CA ALA A 136 -6.48 11.11 19.64
C ALA A 136 -7.54 10.23 20.32
N THR A 137 -8.78 10.70 20.28
CA THR A 137 -9.92 9.86 20.62
C THR A 137 -10.16 8.81 19.54
N LEU A 138 -10.82 7.72 19.89
CA LEU A 138 -11.22 6.68 18.94
C LEU A 138 -11.95 7.30 17.71
N ALA A 139 -12.89 8.22 17.96
CA ALA A 139 -13.64 8.88 16.89
C ALA A 139 -12.76 9.73 15.96
N GLN A 140 -11.74 10.42 16.50
CA GLN A 140 -10.80 11.20 15.68
C GLN A 140 -9.91 10.29 14.81
N ALA A 141 -9.40 9.21 15.40
CA ALA A 141 -8.58 8.24 14.66
C ALA A 141 -9.41 7.50 13.59
N THR A 142 -10.67 7.17 13.89
CA THR A 142 -11.60 6.60 12.90
C THR A 142 -11.83 7.57 11.76
N GLN A 143 -12.19 8.83 12.07
CA GLN A 143 -12.42 9.85 11.04
C GLN A 143 -11.20 10.10 10.17
N MET A 144 -10.00 10.04 10.74
CA MET A 144 -8.74 10.11 9.99
C MET A 144 -8.67 9.04 8.90
N TYR A 145 -8.92 7.77 9.23
CA TYR A 145 -8.90 6.68 8.22
C TYR A 145 -10.03 6.84 7.19
N LEU A 146 -11.21 7.31 7.60
CA LEU A 146 -12.30 7.60 6.66
C LEU A 146 -11.90 8.68 5.65
N ASN A 147 -11.26 9.75 6.11
CA ASN A 147 -10.78 10.82 5.24
C ASN A 147 -9.66 10.32 4.30
N VAL A 148 -8.77 9.45 4.78
CA VAL A 148 -7.75 8.81 3.93
C VAL A 148 -8.40 7.95 2.84
N LEU A 149 -9.46 7.21 3.16
CA LEU A 149 -10.22 6.43 2.18
C LEU A 149 -10.94 7.30 1.15
N ASP A 150 -11.18 8.59 1.40
CA ASP A 150 -11.74 9.52 0.40
C ASP A 150 -10.72 9.97 -0.65
N ASN A 151 -9.42 9.78 -0.41
CA ASN A 151 -8.41 10.14 -1.39
C ASN A 151 -8.48 9.20 -2.62
N PRO A 152 -8.64 9.75 -3.86
CA PRO A 152 -8.86 8.94 -5.06
C PRO A 152 -7.65 8.09 -5.47
N LYS A 153 -6.45 8.34 -4.95
CA LYS A 153 -5.24 7.56 -5.23
C LYS A 153 -4.98 6.45 -4.21
N VAL A 154 -5.53 6.57 -3.01
CA VAL A 154 -5.36 5.54 -1.98
C VAL A 154 -6.21 4.33 -2.36
N PHE A 155 -5.57 3.17 -2.48
CA PHE A 155 -6.21 1.89 -2.72
C PHE A 155 -6.16 0.98 -1.51
N VAL A 156 -5.09 1.08 -0.73
CA VAL A 156 -4.81 0.20 0.41
C VAL A 156 -4.59 1.02 1.67
N LEU A 157 -5.24 0.66 2.77
CA LEU A 157 -4.82 1.05 4.11
C LEU A 157 -3.74 0.06 4.57
N GLY A 158 -2.48 0.53 4.61
CA GLY A 158 -1.30 -0.26 4.91
C GLY A 158 -1.18 -0.57 6.40
N HIS A 159 -0.87 -1.82 6.70
CA HIS A 159 -0.55 -2.38 8.02
C HIS A 159 -1.21 -1.70 9.24
N THR A 160 -2.50 -1.38 9.15
CA THR A 160 -3.26 -0.70 10.21
C THR A 160 -3.23 -1.45 11.54
N GLY A 161 -3.06 -2.77 11.52
CA GLY A 161 -2.87 -3.60 12.71
C GLY A 161 -1.59 -3.32 13.49
N ARG A 162 -0.59 -2.69 12.84
CA ARG A 162 0.73 -2.33 13.41
C ARG A 162 0.86 -0.84 13.72
N SER A 163 -0.12 -0.03 13.35
CA SER A 163 -0.02 1.43 13.40
C SER A 163 0.12 2.03 14.81
N GLY A 164 -0.26 1.30 15.86
CA GLY A 164 -0.32 1.84 17.22
C GLY A 164 -1.52 2.77 17.48
N VAL A 165 -2.29 3.11 16.45
CA VAL A 165 -3.42 4.05 16.53
C VAL A 165 -4.75 3.27 16.53
N PRO A 166 -5.47 3.20 17.65
CA PRO A 166 -6.75 2.50 17.72
C PRO A 166 -7.85 3.26 16.99
N TYR A 167 -8.71 2.53 16.27
CA TYR A 167 -9.83 3.07 15.51
C TYR A 167 -11.04 2.11 15.58
N ASP A 168 -12.22 2.57 15.22
CA ASP A 168 -13.39 1.71 15.04
C ASP A 168 -13.23 0.89 13.76
N ILE A 169 -12.90 -0.40 13.95
CA ILE A 169 -12.57 -1.31 12.84
C ILE A 169 -13.78 -1.49 11.92
N ASP A 170 -14.99 -1.62 12.49
CA ASP A 170 -16.19 -1.85 11.71
C ASP A 170 -16.52 -0.69 10.79
N GLU A 171 -16.43 0.54 11.32
CA GLU A 171 -16.71 1.76 10.56
C GLU A 171 -15.72 1.93 9.39
N VAL A 172 -14.42 1.72 9.64
CA VAL A 172 -13.39 1.83 8.61
C VAL A 172 -13.50 0.70 7.58
N VAL A 173 -13.75 -0.54 8.01
CA VAL A 173 -13.92 -1.70 7.12
C VAL A 173 -15.13 -1.53 6.22
N LEU A 174 -16.27 -1.05 6.74
CA LEU A 174 -17.46 -0.78 5.93
C LEU A 174 -17.21 0.33 4.90
N ALA A 175 -16.53 1.41 5.29
CA ALA A 175 -16.18 2.48 4.38
C ALA A 175 -15.20 2.02 3.28
N ALA A 176 -14.22 1.17 3.62
CA ALA A 176 -13.30 0.58 2.65
C ALA A 176 -14.05 -0.29 1.64
N LYS A 177 -14.96 -1.16 2.11
CA LYS A 177 -15.80 -1.99 1.26
C LYS A 177 -16.65 -1.18 0.28
N GLU A 178 -17.35 -0.13 0.75
CA GLU A 178 -18.19 0.72 -0.09
C GLU A 178 -17.40 1.42 -1.21
N LYS A 179 -16.11 1.71 -0.96
CA LYS A 179 -15.22 2.39 -1.90
C LYS A 179 -14.36 1.43 -2.72
N HIS A 180 -14.55 0.12 -2.59
CA HIS A 180 -13.69 -0.90 -3.22
C HIS A 180 -12.20 -0.75 -2.85
N LYS A 181 -11.90 -0.27 -1.64
CA LYS A 181 -10.54 -0.13 -1.13
C LYS A 181 -10.20 -1.26 -0.18
N LEU A 182 -8.92 -1.56 -0.06
CA LEU A 182 -8.46 -2.76 0.62
C LEU A 182 -7.89 -2.45 1.99
N ILE A 183 -8.16 -3.36 2.93
CA ILE A 183 -7.43 -3.42 4.20
C ILE A 183 -6.27 -4.40 4.02
N GLU A 184 -5.09 -3.99 4.42
CA GLU A 184 -3.91 -4.85 4.33
C GLU A 184 -3.78 -5.77 5.53
N ILE A 185 -3.56 -7.07 5.26
CA ILE A 185 -3.02 -8.02 6.22
C ILE A 185 -1.57 -8.25 5.83
N ASN A 186 -0.69 -7.61 6.56
CA ASN A 186 0.72 -7.46 6.21
C ASN A 186 1.59 -8.50 6.94
N GLU A 187 2.36 -9.28 6.18
CA GLU A 187 3.23 -10.36 6.71
C GLU A 187 4.27 -9.84 7.70
N HIS A 188 4.84 -8.64 7.44
CA HIS A 188 5.85 -8.05 8.30
C HIS A 188 5.29 -7.68 9.69
N SER A 189 3.98 -7.41 9.81
CA SER A 189 3.33 -7.11 11.08
C SER A 189 3.41 -8.26 12.11
N PHE A 190 3.66 -9.47 11.67
CA PHE A 190 3.83 -10.64 12.54
C PHE A 190 5.26 -10.82 13.06
N ALA A 191 6.24 -10.11 12.51
CA ALA A 191 7.63 -10.19 12.96
C ALA A 191 7.89 -9.50 14.32
N GLY A 192 6.92 -8.75 14.82
CA GLY A 192 7.06 -7.86 15.96
C GLY A 192 7.59 -6.48 15.54
N GLY A 193 7.41 -5.47 16.40
CA GLY A 193 7.80 -4.09 16.11
C GLY A 193 7.80 -3.25 17.38
N PRO A 194 7.83 -1.91 17.25
CA PRO A 194 7.83 -1.00 18.42
C PRO A 194 6.65 -1.22 19.37
N HIS A 195 5.52 -1.66 18.85
CA HIS A 195 4.29 -1.94 19.61
C HIS A 195 4.15 -3.42 20.05
N GLY A 196 5.20 -4.22 19.89
CA GLY A 196 5.18 -5.66 20.22
C GLY A 196 4.55 -6.53 19.12
N SER A 197 3.94 -7.65 19.52
CA SER A 197 3.24 -8.54 18.60
C SER A 197 1.90 -7.95 18.18
N CYS A 198 1.67 -7.82 16.89
CA CYS A 198 0.43 -7.29 16.31
C CYS A 198 -0.53 -8.39 15.83
N VAL A 199 -0.26 -9.64 16.18
CA VAL A 199 -1.05 -10.81 15.72
C VAL A 199 -2.52 -10.67 16.09
N ASP A 200 -2.84 -10.33 17.35
CA ASP A 200 -4.23 -10.24 17.81
C ASP A 200 -5.00 -9.11 17.13
N THR A 201 -4.33 -7.97 16.89
CA THR A 201 -4.94 -6.84 16.18
C THR A 201 -5.17 -7.20 14.69
N CYS A 202 -4.18 -7.80 14.03
CA CYS A 202 -4.31 -8.26 12.65
C CYS A 202 -5.42 -9.31 12.51
N ARG A 203 -5.52 -10.25 13.48
CA ARG A 203 -6.60 -11.24 13.55
C ARG A 203 -7.96 -10.57 13.62
N LYS A 204 -8.15 -9.67 14.57
CA LYS A 204 -9.41 -8.96 14.77
C LYS A 204 -9.83 -8.19 13.51
N ILE A 205 -8.88 -7.52 12.84
CA ILE A 205 -9.16 -6.81 11.59
C ILE A 205 -9.58 -7.79 10.49
N ALA A 206 -8.86 -8.90 10.32
CA ALA A 206 -9.18 -9.91 9.31
C ALA A 206 -10.56 -10.55 9.57
N GLU A 207 -10.88 -10.90 10.82
CA GLU A 207 -12.21 -11.42 11.23
C GLU A 207 -13.32 -10.43 10.88
N ARG A 208 -13.12 -9.13 11.18
CA ARG A 208 -14.13 -8.10 10.84
C ARG A 208 -14.26 -7.91 9.33
N CYS A 209 -13.17 -7.97 8.57
CA CYS A 209 -13.23 -7.94 7.10
C CYS A 209 -14.04 -9.13 6.56
N ALA A 210 -13.82 -10.35 7.09
CA ALA A 210 -14.56 -11.53 6.69
C ALA A 210 -16.07 -11.40 7.01
N GLU A 211 -16.42 -11.00 8.23
CA GLU A 211 -17.81 -10.87 8.69
C GLU A 211 -18.59 -9.78 7.95
N LEU A 212 -17.93 -8.66 7.63
CA LEU A 212 -18.54 -7.52 6.93
C LEU A 212 -18.44 -7.63 5.40
N GLY A 213 -17.67 -8.60 4.88
CA GLY A 213 -17.47 -8.84 3.46
C GLY A 213 -16.64 -7.76 2.78
N CYS A 214 -15.58 -7.29 3.43
CA CYS A 214 -14.61 -6.33 2.89
C CYS A 214 -13.45 -7.06 2.25
N GLY A 215 -13.02 -6.60 1.07
CA GLY A 215 -11.82 -7.10 0.40
C GLY A 215 -10.54 -6.77 1.17
N ILE A 216 -9.62 -7.75 1.25
CA ILE A 216 -8.28 -7.56 1.79
C ILE A 216 -7.22 -7.73 0.70
N THR A 217 -6.04 -7.17 0.95
CA THR A 217 -4.80 -7.58 0.30
C THR A 217 -3.86 -8.21 1.30
N VAL A 218 -3.18 -9.28 0.88
CA VAL A 218 -2.08 -9.88 1.63
C VAL A 218 -0.79 -9.39 1.00
N SER A 219 0.07 -8.75 1.77
CA SER A 219 1.31 -8.17 1.25
C SER A 219 2.48 -8.50 2.17
N THR A 220 3.69 -8.53 1.61
CA THR A 220 4.88 -8.86 2.39
C THR A 220 5.50 -7.65 3.06
N ASP A 221 5.40 -6.46 2.46
CA ASP A 221 6.19 -5.29 2.84
C ASP A 221 7.70 -5.59 2.72
N ALA A 222 8.03 -6.36 1.66
CA ALA A 222 9.37 -6.90 1.47
C ALA A 222 10.39 -5.78 1.19
N HIS A 223 11.45 -5.76 1.98
CA HIS A 223 12.60 -4.86 1.83
C HIS A 223 13.81 -5.55 1.19
N ILE A 224 13.65 -6.80 0.83
CA ILE A 224 14.61 -7.61 0.06
C ILE A 224 13.86 -8.61 -0.81
N SER A 225 14.37 -8.91 -1.99
CA SER A 225 13.73 -9.82 -2.95
C SER A 225 13.46 -11.23 -2.41
N LEU A 226 14.23 -11.67 -1.40
CA LEU A 226 14.06 -12.96 -0.75
C LEU A 226 12.71 -13.11 -0.04
N ASP A 227 12.11 -12.02 0.41
CA ASP A 227 10.86 -12.02 1.16
C ASP A 227 9.61 -11.83 0.27
N ILE A 228 9.79 -11.44 -1.00
CA ILE A 228 8.67 -11.25 -1.94
C ILE A 228 7.87 -12.53 -2.09
N GLY A 229 6.55 -12.43 -1.90
CA GLY A 229 5.63 -13.56 -2.02
C GLY A 229 5.75 -14.58 -0.88
N VAL A 230 6.40 -14.24 0.23
CA VAL A 230 6.49 -15.08 1.44
C VAL A 230 5.37 -14.68 2.40
N PHE A 231 4.23 -15.37 2.34
CA PHE A 231 3.01 -15.05 3.10
C PHE A 231 2.70 -16.06 4.20
N SER A 232 3.72 -16.74 4.75
CA SER A 232 3.52 -17.92 5.59
C SER A 232 2.71 -17.68 6.85
N ARG A 233 2.95 -16.57 7.55
CA ARG A 233 2.27 -16.22 8.80
C ARG A 233 0.86 -15.72 8.53
N THR A 234 0.70 -14.89 7.51
CA THR A 234 -0.60 -14.38 7.08
C THR A 234 -1.50 -15.52 6.61
N ILE A 235 -1.00 -16.42 5.76
CA ILE A 235 -1.77 -17.60 5.33
C ILE A 235 -2.20 -18.44 6.54
N SER A 236 -1.29 -18.69 7.49
CA SER A 236 -1.61 -19.45 8.71
C SER A 236 -2.74 -18.79 9.50
N LEU A 237 -2.72 -17.46 9.67
CA LEU A 237 -3.78 -16.72 10.32
C LEU A 237 -5.11 -16.84 9.58
N LEU A 238 -5.11 -16.64 8.26
CA LEU A 238 -6.31 -16.70 7.43
C LEU A 238 -6.93 -18.11 7.42
N GLU A 239 -6.10 -19.16 7.39
CA GLU A 239 -6.56 -20.56 7.52
C GLU A 239 -7.20 -20.82 8.89
N GLU A 240 -6.60 -20.33 9.97
CA GLU A 240 -7.10 -20.50 11.33
C GLU A 240 -8.49 -19.88 11.52
N ILE A 241 -8.73 -18.70 10.96
CA ILE A 241 -10.02 -18.00 11.04
C ILE A 241 -10.99 -18.38 9.93
N HIS A 242 -10.62 -19.31 9.04
CA HIS A 242 -11.43 -19.71 7.88
C HIS A 242 -11.87 -18.53 7.00
N PHE A 243 -10.92 -17.63 6.70
CA PHE A 243 -11.18 -16.41 5.91
C PHE A 243 -11.75 -16.76 4.52
N PRO A 244 -12.79 -16.06 4.02
CA PRO A 244 -13.33 -16.31 2.68
C PRO A 244 -12.32 -15.96 1.57
N GLU A 245 -11.92 -16.93 0.77
CA GLU A 245 -10.89 -16.74 -0.27
C GLU A 245 -11.31 -15.69 -1.33
N GLU A 246 -12.61 -15.59 -1.60
CA GLU A 246 -13.17 -14.59 -2.52
C GLU A 246 -12.93 -13.14 -2.08
N LEU A 247 -12.67 -12.89 -0.80
CA LEU A 247 -12.34 -11.58 -0.26
C LEU A 247 -10.83 -11.26 -0.29
N ILE A 248 -9.98 -12.20 -0.71
CA ILE A 248 -8.55 -11.94 -0.95
C ILE A 248 -8.42 -11.36 -2.38
N MET A 249 -8.30 -10.03 -2.49
CA MET A 249 -8.36 -9.37 -3.79
C MET A 249 -7.11 -9.60 -4.64
N ASN A 250 -5.96 -9.90 -4.04
CA ASN A 250 -4.73 -10.24 -4.75
C ASN A 250 -4.50 -11.76 -4.91
N ARG A 251 -5.60 -12.57 -4.85
CA ARG A 251 -5.53 -14.01 -5.12
C ARG A 251 -5.17 -14.33 -6.56
N ASP A 252 -5.50 -13.44 -7.50
CA ASP A 252 -5.13 -13.48 -8.91
C ASP A 252 -5.12 -12.08 -9.53
N ARG A 253 -4.45 -11.94 -10.70
CA ARG A 253 -4.33 -10.67 -11.42
C ARG A 253 -5.68 -10.09 -11.83
N LYS A 254 -6.61 -10.94 -12.30
CA LYS A 254 -7.92 -10.48 -12.79
C LYS A 254 -8.75 -9.84 -11.68
N THR A 255 -8.78 -10.48 -10.53
CA THR A 255 -9.50 -9.99 -9.36
C THR A 255 -8.94 -8.66 -8.89
N LEU A 256 -7.60 -8.57 -8.73
CA LEU A 256 -6.95 -7.36 -8.27
C LEU A 256 -7.18 -6.17 -9.21
N VAL A 257 -6.97 -6.37 -10.51
CA VAL A 257 -7.18 -5.33 -11.52
C VAL A 257 -8.65 -4.90 -11.59
N GLY A 258 -9.58 -5.84 -11.46
CA GLY A 258 -11.01 -5.55 -11.40
C GLY A 258 -11.37 -4.67 -10.19
N GLU A 259 -10.79 -4.95 -9.03
CA GLU A 259 -11.01 -4.17 -7.81
C GLU A 259 -10.36 -2.78 -7.90
N MET A 260 -9.17 -2.64 -8.49
CA MET A 260 -8.54 -1.34 -8.77
C MET A 260 -9.42 -0.47 -9.68
N ALA A 261 -10.01 -1.07 -10.72
CA ALA A 261 -10.92 -0.36 -11.62
C ALA A 261 -12.23 0.04 -10.90
N ALA A 262 -12.79 -0.84 -10.08
CA ALA A 262 -13.98 -0.54 -9.27
C ALA A 262 -13.74 0.56 -8.25
N ALA A 263 -12.56 0.59 -7.61
CA ALA A 263 -12.13 1.66 -6.72
C ALA A 263 -11.87 3.00 -7.45
N GLY A 264 -11.77 2.97 -8.78
CA GLY A 264 -11.46 4.15 -9.59
C GLY A 264 -10.04 4.68 -9.45
N VAL A 265 -9.11 3.89 -8.86
CA VAL A 265 -7.71 4.31 -8.68
C VAL A 265 -6.92 4.21 -9.97
N CYS A 266 -7.11 3.11 -10.70
CA CYS A 266 -6.50 2.87 -12.01
C CYS A 266 -7.26 1.77 -12.77
N ASP A 267 -7.47 1.95 -14.08
CA ASP A 267 -8.02 0.91 -14.94
C ASP A 267 -6.91 0.27 -15.79
N LEU A 268 -6.59 -0.97 -15.48
CA LEU A 268 -5.60 -1.81 -16.17
C LEU A 268 -6.25 -3.04 -16.83
N THR A 269 -7.57 -3.04 -17.00
CA THR A 269 -8.31 -4.19 -17.54
C THR A 269 -7.89 -4.57 -18.95
N SER A 270 -7.41 -3.62 -19.75
CA SER A 270 -6.85 -3.89 -21.08
C SER A 270 -5.63 -4.82 -21.11
N TYR A 271 -4.91 -4.95 -19.99
CA TYR A 271 -3.76 -5.85 -19.85
C TYR A 271 -4.13 -7.26 -19.37
N LEU A 272 -5.41 -7.55 -19.18
CA LEU A 272 -5.87 -8.90 -18.80
C LEU A 272 -5.92 -9.86 -19.99
N GLU A 273 -5.93 -9.34 -21.21
CA GLU A 273 -5.98 -10.11 -22.46
C GLU A 273 -4.59 -10.47 -23.01
N GLU A 274 -3.54 -9.94 -22.39
CA GLU A 274 -2.13 -10.23 -22.71
C GLU A 274 -1.58 -11.39 -21.85
#